data_3ad65993665fb1abd02ef25969952235
#
_entry.id   3ad65993665fb1abd02ef25969952235
#
_cell.length_a   1.000
_cell.length_b   1.000
_cell.length_c   1.000
_cell.angle_alpha   90.00
_cell.angle_beta   90.00
_cell.angle_gamma   90.00
#
_symmetry.space_group_name_H-M   'P 1'
#
loop_
_entity.id
_entity.type
_entity.pdbx_description
1 polymer ?
#
loop_
_entity_poly.entity_id
_entity_poly.type
_entity_poly.pdbx_seq_one_letter_code
_entity_poly.pdbx_strand_id
1 'polypeptide(L)'
;EALIEELQIPAREIIQIKAVSHTRLEGDGKDYLHQIADYQHLRDAYETCCQEANLDFAREFRQGRALLEAYTCYPVVPMAFLLASGLVDVLEELPELLDVHTITVTGGMNLARAAWNNPALNALITMHHRLLDGEERFGLIHGNGGLGYRQGVAILSR
;
A
#
# COMPACT_ATOMS: atom_id res chain seq x y z
N GLU A 1 -13.32 17.66 10.79
CA GLU A 1 -13.80 17.59 12.20
C GLU A 1 -15.21 18.16 12.30
N ALA A 2 -15.49 19.42 11.95
CA ALA A 2 -16.81 20.05 12.06
C ALA A 2 -17.94 19.24 11.40
N LEU A 3 -17.73 18.66 10.21
CA LEU A 3 -18.74 17.85 9.53
C LEU A 3 -19.03 16.52 10.26
N ILE A 4 -18.00 15.92 10.87
CA ILE A 4 -18.14 14.68 11.67
C ILE A 4 -19.01 14.96 12.91
N GLU A 5 -18.78 16.09 13.56
CA GLU A 5 -19.56 16.52 14.71
C GLU A 5 -21.00 16.86 14.31
N GLU A 6 -21.20 17.61 13.21
CA GLU A 6 -22.51 17.97 12.67
C GLU A 6 -23.34 16.73 12.31
N LEU A 7 -22.72 15.75 11.64
CA LEU A 7 -23.37 14.51 11.24
C LEU A 7 -23.41 13.45 12.34
N GLN A 8 -22.84 13.74 13.52
CA GLN A 8 -22.77 12.83 14.67
C GLN A 8 -22.19 11.44 14.31
N ILE A 9 -21.18 11.40 13.43
CA ILE A 9 -20.54 10.15 13.02
C ILE A 9 -19.79 9.56 14.21
N PRO A 10 -20.09 8.32 14.64
CA PRO A 10 -19.38 7.69 15.74
C PRO A 10 -17.89 7.53 15.43
N ALA A 11 -17.02 7.75 16.41
CA ALA A 11 -15.57 7.61 16.23
C ALA A 11 -15.15 6.24 15.65
N ARG A 12 -15.88 5.18 16.01
CA ARG A 12 -15.64 3.82 15.49
C ARG A 12 -15.91 3.64 13.99
N GLU A 13 -16.64 4.59 13.38
CA GLU A 13 -16.98 4.58 11.95
C GLU A 13 -16.03 5.48 11.13
N ILE A 14 -15.03 6.07 11.79
CA ILE A 14 -14.08 6.97 11.16
C ILE A 14 -12.78 6.21 10.90
N ILE A 15 -12.43 6.09 9.63
CA ILE A 15 -11.10 5.65 9.20
C ILE A 15 -10.28 6.88 8.84
N GLN A 16 -9.14 7.04 9.48
CA GLN A 16 -8.24 8.15 9.25
C GLN A 16 -7.22 7.82 8.18
N ILE A 17 -6.97 8.74 7.26
CA ILE A 17 -5.77 8.70 6.42
C ILE A 17 -4.64 9.31 7.25
N LYS A 18 -3.72 8.46 7.71
CA LYS A 18 -2.61 8.85 8.59
C LYS A 18 -1.49 9.54 7.85
N ALA A 19 -1.18 9.03 6.66
CA ALA A 19 -0.14 9.58 5.80
C ALA A 19 -0.40 9.19 4.34
N VAL A 20 0.08 10.03 3.44
CA VAL A 20 0.13 9.75 2.00
C VAL A 20 1.47 10.27 1.47
N SER A 21 2.25 9.39 0.89
CA SER A 21 3.50 9.74 0.26
C SER A 21 3.50 9.36 -1.22
N HIS A 22 4.18 10.13 -2.04
CA HIS A 22 4.42 9.75 -3.41
C HIS A 22 5.81 10.18 -3.87
N THR A 23 6.37 9.42 -4.77
CA THR A 23 7.65 9.73 -5.43
C THR A 23 7.52 9.60 -6.93
N ARG A 24 8.37 10.31 -7.62
CA ARG A 24 8.48 10.25 -9.08
C ARG A 24 9.94 10.33 -9.46
N LEU A 25 10.37 9.42 -10.32
CA LEU A 25 11.66 9.56 -10.97
C LEU A 25 11.61 10.70 -11.99
N GLU A 26 12.65 11.52 -11.99
CA GLU A 26 12.88 12.57 -13.00
C GLU A 26 13.94 12.08 -13.98
N GLY A 27 13.74 12.35 -15.26
CA GLY A 27 14.62 11.92 -16.32
C GLY A 27 13.84 11.55 -17.58
N ASP A 28 14.52 11.12 -18.60
CA ASP A 28 13.93 10.61 -19.81
C ASP A 28 14.56 9.26 -20.25
N GLY A 29 13.73 8.44 -20.91
CA GLY A 29 14.17 7.30 -21.69
C GLY A 29 15.09 6.32 -20.96
N LYS A 30 16.38 6.28 -21.31
CA LYS A 30 17.32 5.25 -20.87
C LYS A 30 17.67 5.34 -19.39
N ASP A 31 17.67 6.53 -18.82
CA ASP A 31 18.07 6.75 -17.42
C ASP A 31 17.03 6.17 -16.45
N TYR A 32 15.76 6.10 -16.85
CA TYR A 32 14.72 5.47 -16.04
C TYR A 32 14.94 3.99 -15.78
N LEU A 33 15.46 3.25 -16.76
CA LEU A 33 15.57 1.79 -16.63
C LEU A 33 16.45 1.37 -15.46
N HIS A 34 17.58 2.06 -15.26
CA HIS A 34 18.47 1.79 -14.13
C HIS A 34 17.85 2.21 -12.81
N GLN A 35 17.25 3.39 -12.76
CA GLN A 35 16.62 3.91 -11.54
C GLN A 35 15.38 3.10 -11.14
N ILE A 36 14.59 2.62 -12.11
CA ILE A 36 13.44 1.75 -11.85
C ILE A 36 13.92 0.41 -11.26
N ALA A 37 15.01 -0.16 -11.78
CA ALA A 37 15.51 -1.45 -11.33
C ALA A 37 15.93 -1.45 -9.85
N ASP A 38 16.43 -0.33 -9.35
CA ASP A 38 16.85 -0.19 -7.95
C ASP A 38 15.69 0.04 -6.98
N TYR A 39 14.52 0.47 -7.48
CA TYR A 39 13.31 0.78 -6.70
C TYR A 39 13.54 1.70 -5.49
N GLN A 40 14.60 2.51 -5.48
CA GLN A 40 14.90 3.41 -4.36
C GLN A 40 13.75 4.38 -4.11
N HIS A 41 13.15 4.96 -5.15
CA HIS A 41 12.00 5.85 -5.03
C HIS A 41 10.76 5.19 -4.39
N LEU A 42 10.56 3.88 -4.59
CA LEU A 42 9.52 3.13 -3.91
C LEU A 42 9.82 2.99 -2.42
N ARG A 43 11.08 2.68 -2.09
CA ARG A 43 11.54 2.63 -0.70
C ARG A 43 11.36 3.97 -0.02
N ASP A 44 11.76 5.06 -0.67
CA ASP A 44 11.61 6.42 -0.16
C ASP A 44 10.13 6.78 0.09
N ALA A 45 9.23 6.41 -0.82
CA ALA A 45 7.80 6.63 -0.64
C ALA A 45 7.26 5.85 0.57
N TYR A 46 7.63 4.58 0.71
CA TYR A 46 7.21 3.73 1.81
C TYR A 46 7.73 4.25 3.16
N GLU A 47 9.03 4.51 3.26
CA GLU A 47 9.67 4.98 4.48
C GLU A 47 9.10 6.34 4.93
N THR A 48 8.95 7.29 3.99
CA THR A 48 8.34 8.59 4.27
C THR A 48 6.92 8.42 4.82
N CYS A 49 6.10 7.58 4.19
CA CYS A 49 4.74 7.35 4.64
C CYS A 49 4.69 6.72 6.04
N CYS A 50 5.56 5.76 6.32
CA CYS A 50 5.66 5.13 7.65
C CYS A 50 6.14 6.13 8.72
N GLN A 51 7.10 6.99 8.40
CA GLN A 51 7.58 8.04 9.30
C GLN A 51 6.48 9.07 9.62
N GLU A 52 5.77 9.57 8.60
CA GLU A 52 4.67 10.52 8.79
C GLU A 52 3.50 9.91 9.58
N ALA A 53 3.20 8.62 9.35
CA ALA A 53 2.20 7.89 10.10
C ALA A 53 2.66 7.53 11.53
N ASN A 54 3.95 7.68 11.84
CA ASN A 54 4.60 7.17 13.06
C ASN A 54 4.30 5.68 13.30
N LEU A 55 4.49 4.86 12.27
CA LEU A 55 4.08 3.47 12.23
C LEU A 55 5.20 2.58 11.65
N ASP A 56 5.54 1.51 12.34
CA ASP A 56 6.28 0.37 11.78
C ASP A 56 5.28 -0.59 11.12
N PHE A 57 4.94 -0.30 9.86
CA PHE A 57 3.93 -1.06 9.14
C PHE A 57 4.32 -2.54 8.98
N ALA A 58 5.59 -2.83 8.68
CA ALA A 58 6.05 -4.20 8.47
C ALA A 58 5.84 -5.05 9.74
N ARG A 59 6.11 -4.49 10.90
CA ARG A 59 5.84 -5.16 12.19
C ARG A 59 4.34 -5.39 12.41
N GLU A 60 3.51 -4.37 12.20
CA GLU A 60 2.06 -4.49 12.38
C GLU A 60 1.45 -5.53 11.43
N PHE A 61 1.91 -5.57 10.19
CA PHE A 61 1.46 -6.53 9.18
C PHE A 61 1.83 -7.97 9.57
N ARG A 62 3.11 -8.23 9.93
CA ARG A 62 3.55 -9.56 10.38
C ARG A 62 2.82 -10.06 11.63
N GLN A 63 2.33 -9.15 12.45
CA GLN A 63 1.54 -9.48 13.66
C GLN A 63 0.03 -9.60 13.39
N GLY A 64 -0.40 -9.52 12.13
CA GLY A 64 -1.80 -9.65 11.74
C GLY A 64 -2.68 -8.46 12.17
N ARG A 65 -2.08 -7.30 12.48
CA ARG A 65 -2.81 -6.08 12.88
C ARG A 65 -2.95 -5.06 11.77
N ALA A 66 -2.43 -5.36 10.59
CA ALA A 66 -2.53 -4.49 9.43
C ALA A 66 -2.93 -5.27 8.18
N LEU A 67 -3.65 -4.61 7.29
CA LEU A 67 -4.02 -5.06 5.96
C LEU A 67 -3.12 -4.43 4.91
N LEU A 68 -2.89 -5.13 3.81
CA LEU A 68 -2.09 -4.66 2.68
C LEU A 68 -2.90 -4.73 1.38
N GLU A 69 -2.76 -3.71 0.57
CA GLU A 69 -3.06 -3.74 -0.86
C GLU A 69 -1.80 -3.39 -1.64
N ALA A 70 -1.06 -4.39 -2.06
CA ALA A 70 0.05 -4.22 -2.99
C ALA A 70 -0.48 -4.08 -4.43
N TYR A 71 0.09 -3.18 -5.22
CA TYR A 71 -0.31 -2.98 -6.61
C TYR A 71 0.16 -4.13 -7.49
N THR A 72 -0.76 -4.85 -8.13
CA THR A 72 -0.48 -6.14 -8.77
C THR A 72 -0.66 -6.14 -10.29
N CYS A 73 -0.37 -5.03 -10.97
CA CYS A 73 -0.50 -4.94 -12.44
C CYS A 73 0.37 -5.97 -13.19
N TYR A 74 1.58 -6.19 -12.70
CA TYR A 74 2.52 -7.23 -13.15
C TYR A 74 3.18 -7.87 -11.92
N PRO A 75 3.55 -9.16 -11.98
CA PRO A 75 4.11 -9.87 -10.81
C PRO A 75 5.34 -9.19 -10.19
N VAL A 76 6.19 -8.57 -11.00
CA VAL A 76 7.37 -7.85 -10.53
C VAL A 76 7.05 -6.68 -9.60
N VAL A 77 5.88 -6.05 -9.76
CA VAL A 77 5.52 -4.84 -8.99
C VAL A 77 5.25 -5.16 -7.51
N PRO A 78 4.37 -6.11 -7.14
CA PRO A 78 4.22 -6.47 -5.73
C PRO A 78 5.50 -7.10 -5.15
N MET A 79 6.27 -7.88 -5.93
CA MET A 79 7.55 -8.42 -5.47
C MET A 79 8.53 -7.30 -5.09
N ALA A 80 8.66 -6.28 -5.93
CA ALA A 80 9.49 -5.12 -5.64
C ALA A 80 8.99 -4.34 -4.40
N PHE A 81 7.67 -4.21 -4.24
CA PHE A 81 7.09 -3.59 -3.06
C PHE A 81 7.42 -4.36 -1.78
N LEU A 82 7.27 -5.68 -1.78
CA LEU A 82 7.55 -6.53 -0.61
C LEU A 82 9.02 -6.46 -0.19
N LEU A 83 9.95 -6.42 -1.15
CA LEU A 83 11.37 -6.20 -0.89
C LEU A 83 11.64 -4.77 -0.38
N ALA A 84 11.11 -3.75 -1.05
CA ALA A 84 11.34 -2.35 -0.69
C ALA A 84 10.78 -1.98 0.69
N SER A 85 9.68 -2.61 1.09
CA SER A 85 9.05 -2.42 2.40
C SER A 85 9.67 -3.26 3.52
N GLY A 86 10.64 -4.12 3.22
CA GLY A 86 11.23 -5.05 4.18
C GLY A 86 10.24 -6.10 4.68
N LEU A 87 9.16 -6.37 3.96
CA LEU A 87 8.25 -7.48 4.28
C LEU A 87 8.85 -8.83 3.93
N VAL A 88 9.77 -8.86 2.98
CA VAL A 88 10.71 -9.94 2.74
C VAL A 88 12.10 -9.35 2.52
N ASP A 89 13.15 -10.06 2.93
CA ASP A 89 14.53 -9.66 2.68
C ASP A 89 15.03 -10.19 1.33
N VAL A 90 14.53 -11.35 0.93
CA VAL A 90 14.84 -12.01 -0.35
C VAL A 90 13.58 -12.62 -0.95
N LEU A 91 13.57 -12.82 -2.27
CA LEU A 91 12.39 -13.35 -2.98
C LEU A 91 12.04 -14.80 -2.61
N GLU A 92 12.98 -15.55 -2.10
CA GLU A 92 12.82 -16.93 -1.64
C GLU A 92 11.88 -17.04 -0.43
N GLU A 93 11.66 -15.95 0.31
CA GLU A 93 10.74 -15.88 1.46
C GLU A 93 9.27 -15.65 1.04
N LEU A 94 9.02 -15.31 -0.22
CA LEU A 94 7.66 -15.02 -0.71
C LEU A 94 6.66 -16.15 -0.47
N PRO A 95 6.98 -17.43 -0.71
CA PRO A 95 6.02 -18.50 -0.47
C PRO A 95 5.56 -18.55 0.99
N GLU A 96 6.49 -18.43 1.95
CA GLU A 96 6.18 -18.43 3.37
C GLU A 96 5.31 -17.22 3.78
N LEU A 97 5.64 -16.03 3.27
CA LEU A 97 4.83 -14.84 3.51
C LEU A 97 3.40 -15.01 2.98
N LEU A 98 3.24 -15.51 1.76
CA LEU A 98 1.95 -15.67 1.08
C LEU A 98 1.09 -16.80 1.66
N ASP A 99 1.69 -17.81 2.30
CA ASP A 99 0.97 -18.86 3.00
C ASP A 99 0.28 -18.32 4.26
N VAL A 100 0.81 -17.27 4.85
CA VAL A 100 0.32 -16.69 6.11
C VAL A 100 -0.47 -15.41 5.91
N HIS A 101 -0.05 -14.57 4.95
CA HIS A 101 -0.57 -13.22 4.77
C HIS A 101 -1.14 -12.99 3.37
N THR A 102 -2.27 -12.31 3.31
CA THR A 102 -2.84 -11.80 2.06
C THR A 102 -2.25 -10.43 1.76
N ILE A 103 -1.68 -10.26 0.57
CA ILE A 103 -1.05 -9.00 0.14
C ILE A 103 -1.97 -8.07 -0.66
N THR A 104 -3.23 -8.46 -0.84
CA THR A 104 -4.25 -7.64 -1.53
C THR A 104 -5.60 -7.80 -0.86
N VAL A 105 -6.22 -6.72 -0.42
CA VAL A 105 -7.60 -6.75 0.12
C VAL A 105 -8.66 -6.81 -0.96
N THR A 106 -8.32 -6.38 -2.19
CA THR A 106 -9.23 -6.40 -3.36
C THR A 106 -9.21 -7.72 -4.13
N GLY A 107 -8.24 -8.60 -3.87
CA GLY A 107 -7.94 -9.79 -4.67
C GLY A 107 -7.01 -9.51 -5.85
N GLY A 108 -6.45 -8.30 -5.93
CA GLY A 108 -5.49 -7.88 -6.95
C GLY A 108 -6.13 -7.50 -8.29
N MET A 109 -5.31 -6.92 -9.16
CA MET A 109 -5.79 -6.31 -10.41
C MET A 109 -6.11 -7.30 -11.52
N ASN A 110 -5.42 -8.44 -11.57
CA ASN A 110 -5.54 -9.37 -12.70
C ASN A 110 -6.71 -10.35 -12.57
N LEU A 111 -7.09 -10.69 -11.34
CA LEU A 111 -8.17 -11.64 -11.06
C LEU A 111 -9.48 -10.95 -10.70
N ALA A 112 -9.44 -9.84 -9.98
CA ALA A 112 -10.61 -9.16 -9.45
C ALA A 112 -11.17 -8.06 -10.38
N ARG A 113 -10.78 -8.01 -11.65
CA ARG A 113 -11.21 -6.96 -12.61
C ARG A 113 -10.98 -5.54 -12.07
N ALA A 114 -9.74 -5.18 -11.87
CA ALA A 114 -9.40 -3.83 -11.43
C ALA A 114 -10.05 -2.75 -12.30
N ALA A 115 -10.56 -1.72 -11.66
CA ALA A 115 -10.95 -0.48 -12.32
C ALA A 115 -9.68 0.19 -12.86
N TRP A 116 -9.24 -0.20 -14.05
CA TRP A 116 -7.90 0.03 -14.61
C TRP A 116 -7.32 1.43 -14.36
N ASN A 117 -8.14 2.48 -14.41
CA ASN A 117 -7.69 3.84 -14.17
C ASN A 117 -7.74 4.26 -12.68
N ASN A 118 -8.34 3.43 -11.80
CA ASN A 118 -8.57 3.77 -10.40
C ASN A 118 -8.38 2.59 -9.44
N PRO A 119 -7.37 1.71 -9.61
CA PRO A 119 -7.20 0.58 -8.70
C PRO A 119 -6.90 1.04 -7.28
N ALA A 120 -6.13 2.11 -7.09
CA ALA A 120 -5.83 2.66 -5.77
C ALA A 120 -7.09 3.24 -5.09
N LEU A 121 -8.00 3.87 -5.83
CA LEU A 121 -9.28 4.35 -5.27
C LEU A 121 -10.18 3.18 -4.87
N ASN A 122 -10.26 2.13 -5.69
CA ASN A 122 -10.98 0.91 -5.34
C ASN A 122 -10.37 0.26 -4.08
N ALA A 123 -9.05 0.23 -4.00
CA ALA A 123 -8.33 -0.26 -2.82
C ALA A 123 -8.65 0.56 -1.56
N LEU A 124 -8.70 1.91 -1.67
CA LEU A 124 -9.09 2.80 -0.56
C LEU A 124 -10.49 2.49 -0.05
N ILE A 125 -11.46 2.32 -0.95
CA ILE A 125 -12.85 2.01 -0.59
C ILE A 125 -12.92 0.62 0.08
N THR A 126 -12.27 -0.38 -0.51
CA THR A 126 -12.24 -1.73 0.04
C THR A 126 -11.54 -1.77 1.40
N MET A 127 -10.39 -1.10 1.51
CA MET A 127 -9.62 -1.01 2.76
C MET A 127 -10.44 -0.33 3.86
N HIS A 128 -11.15 0.75 3.54
CA HIS A 128 -12.05 1.43 4.48
C HIS A 128 -13.08 0.46 5.06
N HIS A 129 -13.79 -0.29 4.20
CA HIS A 129 -14.78 -1.26 4.67
C HIS A 129 -14.14 -2.39 5.49
N ARG A 130 -13.00 -2.92 5.04
CA ARG A 130 -12.29 -3.98 5.75
C ARG A 130 -11.84 -3.54 7.15
N LEU A 131 -11.35 -2.31 7.29
CA LEU A 131 -10.95 -1.75 8.58
C LEU A 131 -12.16 -1.47 9.49
N LEU A 132 -13.33 -1.11 8.95
CA LEU A 132 -14.55 -0.95 9.75
C LEU A 132 -15.08 -2.28 10.29
N ASP A 133 -15.09 -3.31 9.45
CA ASP A 133 -15.71 -4.60 9.72
C ASP A 133 -14.75 -5.60 10.41
N GLY A 134 -13.43 -5.39 10.27
CA GLY A 134 -12.39 -6.29 10.77
C GLY A 134 -11.85 -5.93 12.15
N GLU A 135 -10.81 -6.65 12.56
CA GLU A 135 -10.09 -6.43 13.82
C GLU A 135 -8.76 -5.68 13.60
N GLU A 136 -8.32 -5.59 12.38
CA GLU A 136 -7.08 -4.90 12.01
C GLU A 136 -7.20 -3.40 12.25
N ARG A 137 -6.09 -2.82 12.68
CA ARG A 137 -6.04 -1.40 13.06
C ARG A 137 -5.51 -0.50 11.97
N PHE A 138 -4.72 -1.07 11.06
CA PHE A 138 -4.01 -0.32 10.03
C PHE A 138 -4.24 -0.94 8.66
N GLY A 139 -4.14 -0.12 7.63
CA GLY A 139 -4.15 -0.56 6.25
C GLY A 139 -3.14 0.24 5.44
N LEU A 140 -2.40 -0.42 4.56
CA LEU A 140 -1.51 0.22 3.62
C LEU A 140 -1.94 -0.08 2.19
N ILE A 141 -1.94 0.96 1.37
CA ILE A 141 -2.24 0.87 -0.06
C ILE A 141 -1.03 1.36 -0.83
N HIS A 142 -0.52 0.51 -1.71
CA HIS A 142 0.53 0.83 -2.64
C HIS A 142 -0.06 1.10 -4.03
N GLY A 143 0.37 2.18 -4.65
CA GLY A 143 0.03 2.57 -6.02
C GLY A 143 1.28 2.68 -6.89
N ASN A 144 1.21 2.11 -8.10
CA ASN A 144 2.28 2.16 -9.09
C ASN A 144 1.78 2.81 -10.37
N GLY A 145 2.49 3.77 -10.89
CA GLY A 145 2.11 4.52 -12.10
C GLY A 145 3.19 4.56 -13.17
N GLY A 146 2.73 4.65 -14.42
CA GLY A 146 3.61 4.54 -15.59
C GLY A 146 4.25 3.17 -15.68
N LEU A 147 5.48 3.08 -16.10
CA LEU A 147 6.28 1.83 -16.12
C LEU A 147 7.07 1.65 -14.81
N GLY A 148 6.52 2.05 -13.67
CA GLY A 148 7.18 1.95 -12.37
C GLY A 148 7.87 3.23 -11.89
N TYR A 149 7.84 4.31 -12.67
CA TYR A 149 8.52 5.56 -12.31
C TYR A 149 7.74 6.47 -11.35
N ARG A 150 6.50 6.12 -11.04
CA ARG A 150 5.67 6.79 -10.02
C ARG A 150 5.25 5.79 -8.98
N GLN A 151 5.53 6.08 -7.73
CA GLN A 151 5.13 5.26 -6.60
C GLN A 151 4.32 6.09 -5.63
N GLY A 152 3.28 5.48 -5.07
CA GLY A 152 2.46 6.11 -4.06
C GLY A 152 2.15 5.13 -2.94
N VAL A 153 2.13 5.62 -1.71
CA VAL A 153 1.79 4.84 -0.53
C VAL A 153 0.82 5.64 0.33
N ALA A 154 -0.24 5.01 0.79
CA ALA A 154 -1.16 5.59 1.76
C ALA A 154 -1.33 4.66 2.96
N ILE A 155 -1.33 5.21 4.16
CA ILE A 155 -1.59 4.49 5.40
C ILE A 155 -2.88 4.99 6.03
N LEU A 156 -3.78 4.06 6.33
CA LEU A 156 -5.04 4.28 7.00
C LEU A 156 -5.00 3.67 8.40
N SER A 157 -5.80 4.23 9.30
CA SER A 157 -6.03 3.64 10.62
C SER A 157 -7.49 3.78 11.05
N ARG A 158 -7.92 2.80 11.78
CA ARG A 158 -9.14 2.83 12.55
C ARG A 158 -8.91 3.45 13.91
#